data_2ede9ae0342bb94ae4f8b22d2ca8140e
#
_entry.id   2ede9ae0342bb94ae4f8b22d2ca8140e
#
_cell.length_a   1.000
_cell.length_b   1.000
_cell.length_c   1.000
_cell.angle_alpha   90.00
_cell.angle_beta   90.00
_cell.angle_gamma   90.00
#
_symmetry.space_group_name_H-M   'P 1'
#
loop_
_entity.id
_entity.type
_entity.pdbx_description
1 polymer ?
#
loop_
_entity_poly.entity_id
_entity_poly.type
_entity_poly.pdbx_seq_one_letter_code
_entity_poly.pdbx_strand_id
1 'polypeptide(L)'
;STGMVCKAFYTDSPIAETPEYVQIGLRASYDYLSPEHYQAAGKVHEILYWDRSNRFCPTCGTPLVQKEPIMKKCPNCGREIYPVISTAILVLVRKEDSLLLVHARNFKGTFNSLVAGFLETGETLEECVAREVKEETGLDVKNIRYFGSQPWPYPSGLMVGFIADYAGGDIHLQDDELSSGNFYTRDHLPELPRKLSLARKMIDWWIAQQ
;
A
#
# COMPACT_ATOMS: atom_id res chain seq x y z
N SER A 1 -20.17 -3.52 -13.17
CA SER A 1 -20.29 -4.32 -11.93
C SER A 1 -20.57 -5.77 -12.32
N THR A 2 -19.82 -6.70 -11.79
CA THR A 2 -19.89 -8.14 -12.12
C THR A 2 -21.15 -8.84 -11.57
N GLY A 3 -22.08 -8.11 -10.94
CA GLY A 3 -23.27 -8.69 -10.30
C GLY A 3 -23.00 -9.61 -9.11
N MET A 4 -21.74 -9.71 -8.67
CA MET A 4 -21.34 -10.53 -7.54
C MET A 4 -21.81 -9.92 -6.22
N VAL A 5 -22.57 -10.70 -5.43
CA VAL A 5 -22.95 -10.33 -4.07
C VAL A 5 -21.98 -11.01 -3.10
N CYS A 6 -21.19 -10.18 -2.38
CA CYS A 6 -20.29 -10.67 -1.33
C CYS A 6 -20.91 -10.40 0.04
N LYS A 7 -20.96 -11.42 0.90
CA LYS A 7 -21.32 -11.29 2.32
C LYS A 7 -20.08 -11.53 3.16
N ALA A 8 -19.83 -10.66 4.13
CA ALA A 8 -18.71 -10.78 5.04
C ALA A 8 -19.15 -10.43 6.47
N PHE A 9 -18.51 -11.06 7.44
CA PHE A 9 -18.80 -10.85 8.85
C PHE A 9 -17.57 -11.19 9.69
N TYR A 10 -17.56 -10.70 10.91
CA TYR A 10 -16.58 -11.09 11.92
C TYR A 10 -17.03 -12.34 12.64
N THR A 11 -16.06 -13.14 13.05
CA THR A 11 -16.25 -14.23 14.02
C THR A 11 -15.42 -13.94 15.26
N ASP A 12 -15.97 -14.19 16.45
CA ASP A 12 -15.26 -14.00 17.73
C ASP A 12 -14.17 -15.05 17.95
N SER A 13 -14.28 -16.18 17.25
CA SER A 13 -13.29 -17.26 17.27
C SER A 13 -12.96 -17.67 15.84
N PRO A 14 -11.73 -18.15 15.59
CA PRO A 14 -11.39 -18.74 14.30
C PRO A 14 -12.35 -19.87 13.96
N ILE A 15 -12.81 -19.92 12.70
CA ILE A 15 -13.57 -21.05 12.18
C ILE A 15 -12.63 -22.26 12.09
N ALA A 16 -13.07 -23.41 12.58
CA ALA A 16 -12.26 -24.63 12.52
C ALA A 16 -11.97 -25.00 11.05
N GLU A 17 -10.74 -25.35 10.77
CA GLU A 17 -10.35 -25.88 9.47
C GLU A 17 -10.96 -27.26 9.25
N THR A 18 -11.38 -27.51 8.03
CA THR A 18 -11.91 -28.80 7.58
C THR A 18 -11.23 -29.19 6.26
N PRO A 19 -11.42 -30.38 5.73
CA PRO A 19 -10.91 -30.72 4.40
C PRO A 19 -11.39 -29.78 3.29
N GLU A 20 -12.51 -29.08 3.50
CA GLU A 20 -13.13 -28.17 2.54
C GLU A 20 -12.79 -26.70 2.80
N TYR A 21 -12.32 -26.35 4.01
CA TYR A 21 -12.07 -24.98 4.44
C TYR A 21 -10.71 -24.86 5.12
N VAL A 22 -9.88 -23.97 4.59
CA VAL A 22 -8.61 -23.57 5.20
C VAL A 22 -8.61 -22.08 5.49
N GLN A 23 -7.99 -21.68 6.60
CA GLN A 23 -7.80 -20.28 6.91
C GLN A 23 -6.60 -19.73 6.13
N ILE A 24 -6.79 -18.64 5.42
CA ILE A 24 -5.72 -18.00 4.68
C ILE A 24 -5.75 -16.49 4.92
N GLY A 25 -4.57 -15.91 5.19
CA GLY A 25 -4.44 -14.45 5.28
C GLY A 25 -4.70 -13.78 3.93
N LEU A 26 -5.31 -12.59 3.95
CA LEU A 26 -5.68 -11.85 2.74
C LEU A 26 -4.51 -11.75 1.73
N ARG A 27 -3.30 -11.41 2.18
CA ARG A 27 -2.14 -11.29 1.30
C ARG A 27 -1.76 -12.61 0.62
N ALA A 28 -1.86 -13.72 1.33
CA ALA A 28 -1.57 -15.04 0.79
C ALA A 28 -2.69 -15.53 -0.16
N SER A 29 -3.92 -15.06 0.02
CA SER A 29 -5.05 -15.45 -0.83
C SER A 29 -4.90 -14.99 -2.29
N TYR A 30 -3.98 -14.07 -2.58
CA TYR A 30 -3.63 -13.66 -3.94
C TYR A 30 -3.23 -14.83 -4.85
N ASP A 31 -2.62 -15.88 -4.31
CA ASP A 31 -2.18 -17.03 -5.09
C ASP A 31 -3.32 -18.01 -5.42
N TYR A 32 -4.48 -17.85 -4.78
CA TYR A 32 -5.61 -18.78 -4.86
C TYR A 32 -6.86 -18.16 -5.47
N LEU A 33 -6.99 -16.84 -5.42
CA LEU A 33 -8.16 -16.12 -5.91
C LEU A 33 -7.92 -15.52 -7.29
N SER A 34 -8.99 -15.43 -8.09
CA SER A 34 -8.94 -14.59 -9.29
C SER A 34 -8.68 -13.12 -8.90
N PRO A 35 -8.15 -12.29 -9.80
CA PRO A 35 -7.92 -10.87 -9.53
C PRO A 35 -9.17 -10.14 -9.01
N GLU A 36 -10.34 -10.46 -9.57
CA GLU A 36 -11.61 -9.84 -9.17
C GLU A 36 -12.02 -10.27 -7.76
N HIS A 37 -11.89 -11.55 -7.44
CA HIS A 37 -12.19 -12.05 -6.10
C HIS A 37 -11.20 -11.51 -5.05
N TYR A 38 -9.92 -11.41 -5.40
CA TYR A 38 -8.93 -10.81 -4.52
C TYR A 38 -9.21 -9.33 -4.25
N GLN A 39 -9.59 -8.55 -5.27
CA GLN A 39 -9.98 -7.15 -5.10
C GLN A 39 -11.24 -7.01 -4.23
N ALA A 40 -12.24 -7.89 -4.45
CA ALA A 40 -13.44 -7.91 -3.63
C ALA A 40 -13.13 -8.24 -2.17
N ALA A 41 -12.26 -9.24 -1.92
CA ALA A 41 -11.81 -9.59 -0.58
C ALA A 41 -11.05 -8.43 0.10
N GLY A 42 -10.19 -7.73 -0.64
CA GLY A 42 -9.51 -6.53 -0.15
C GLY A 42 -10.49 -5.43 0.26
N LYS A 43 -11.44 -5.08 -0.61
CA LYS A 43 -12.48 -4.07 -0.31
C LYS A 43 -13.30 -4.45 0.93
N VAL A 44 -13.67 -5.73 1.03
CA VAL A 44 -14.42 -6.23 2.20
C VAL A 44 -13.58 -6.11 3.46
N HIS A 45 -12.31 -6.47 3.41
CA HIS A 45 -11.39 -6.34 4.54
C HIS A 45 -11.29 -4.89 5.04
N GLU A 46 -11.14 -3.90 4.14
CA GLU A 46 -11.10 -2.48 4.49
C GLU A 46 -12.39 -2.00 5.15
N ILE A 47 -13.55 -2.39 4.61
CA ILE A 47 -14.87 -2.02 5.17
C ILE A 47 -15.04 -2.64 6.57
N LEU A 48 -14.71 -3.91 6.75
CA LEU A 48 -14.78 -4.57 8.04
C LEU A 48 -13.80 -3.95 9.06
N TYR A 49 -12.58 -3.65 8.64
CA TYR A 49 -11.61 -2.94 9.48
C TYR A 49 -12.16 -1.58 9.95
N TRP A 50 -12.68 -0.77 9.02
CA TRP A 50 -13.31 0.51 9.34
C TRP A 50 -14.50 0.33 10.30
N ASP A 51 -15.39 -0.62 10.03
CA ASP A 51 -16.56 -0.87 10.86
C ASP A 51 -16.17 -1.18 12.32
N ARG A 52 -15.20 -2.07 12.50
CA ARG A 52 -14.71 -2.47 13.80
C ARG A 52 -13.96 -1.36 14.55
N SER A 53 -13.18 -0.55 13.82
CA SER A 53 -12.38 0.53 14.38
C SER A 53 -13.21 1.77 14.73
N ASN A 54 -14.44 1.90 14.20
CA ASN A 54 -15.32 3.06 14.39
C ASN A 54 -16.62 2.64 15.08
N ARG A 55 -16.51 2.19 16.31
CA ARG A 55 -17.68 1.80 17.16
C ARG A 55 -18.27 2.97 17.92
N PHE A 56 -17.45 3.94 18.30
CA PHE A 56 -17.81 5.09 19.12
C PHE A 56 -17.46 6.40 18.42
N CYS A 57 -18.25 7.42 18.68
CA CYS A 57 -18.01 8.76 18.15
C CYS A 57 -16.72 9.36 18.74
N PRO A 58 -15.74 9.79 17.92
CA PRO A 58 -14.50 10.38 18.42
C PRO A 58 -14.71 11.76 19.07
N THR A 59 -15.88 12.37 18.92
CA THR A 59 -16.19 13.69 19.49
C THR A 59 -16.84 13.57 20.88
N CYS A 60 -17.75 12.62 21.09
CA CYS A 60 -18.57 12.57 22.30
C CYS A 60 -18.68 11.17 22.94
N GLY A 61 -17.98 10.17 22.41
CA GLY A 61 -17.96 8.82 22.95
C GLY A 61 -19.24 7.99 22.74
N THR A 62 -20.30 8.57 22.18
CA THR A 62 -21.57 7.86 21.95
C THR A 62 -21.41 6.75 20.92
N PRO A 63 -22.01 5.56 21.10
CA PRO A 63 -21.99 4.52 20.08
C PRO A 63 -22.53 5.03 18.73
N LEU A 64 -21.80 4.72 17.64
CA LEU A 64 -22.17 5.10 16.29
C LEU A 64 -23.22 4.14 15.71
N VAL A 65 -24.10 4.67 14.87
CA VAL A 65 -25.14 3.91 14.17
C VAL A 65 -24.84 3.91 12.68
N GLN A 66 -24.89 2.72 12.07
CA GLN A 66 -24.78 2.57 10.61
C GLN A 66 -26.00 3.21 9.94
N LYS A 67 -25.76 4.11 8.96
CA LYS A 67 -26.79 4.78 8.19
C LYS A 67 -26.75 4.42 6.72
N GLU A 68 -25.53 4.23 6.18
CA GLU A 68 -25.28 3.83 4.79
C GLU A 68 -24.20 2.73 4.77
N PRO A 69 -24.02 2.01 3.68
CA PRO A 69 -23.01 0.94 3.61
C PRO A 69 -21.59 1.35 4.02
N ILE A 70 -21.24 2.62 3.83
CA ILE A 70 -19.92 3.19 4.15
C ILE A 70 -20.03 4.48 4.98
N MET A 71 -21.11 4.66 5.75
CA MET A 71 -21.27 5.83 6.62
C MET A 71 -21.94 5.45 7.94
N LYS A 72 -21.30 5.86 9.04
CA LYS A 72 -21.89 5.85 10.38
C LYS A 72 -22.18 7.25 10.86
N LYS A 73 -23.24 7.40 11.68
CA LYS A 73 -23.65 8.68 12.23
C LYS A 73 -23.78 8.57 13.75
N CYS A 74 -23.31 9.60 14.45
CA CYS A 74 -23.52 9.73 15.88
C CYS A 74 -24.95 10.20 16.15
N PRO A 75 -25.76 9.45 16.91
CA PRO A 75 -27.14 9.86 17.23
C PRO A 75 -27.21 11.05 18.20
N ASN A 76 -26.12 11.33 18.94
CA ASN A 76 -26.07 12.42 19.90
C ASN A 76 -25.60 13.75 19.26
N CYS A 77 -24.42 13.78 18.63
CA CYS A 77 -23.85 15.03 18.10
C CYS A 77 -23.97 15.18 16.58
N GLY A 78 -24.54 14.20 15.88
CA GLY A 78 -24.77 14.24 14.43
C GLY A 78 -23.54 14.00 13.56
N ARG A 79 -22.34 13.79 14.15
CA ARG A 79 -21.10 13.56 13.40
C ARG A 79 -21.21 12.33 12.50
N GLU A 80 -20.81 12.50 11.25
CA GLU A 80 -20.74 11.44 10.26
C GLU A 80 -19.30 10.94 10.13
N ILE A 81 -19.14 9.62 10.00
CA ILE A 81 -17.84 8.93 9.92
C ILE A 81 -17.83 8.05 8.68
N TYR A 82 -16.84 8.27 7.83
CA TYR A 82 -16.56 7.51 6.60
C TYR A 82 -15.25 6.73 6.72
N PRO A 83 -15.01 5.70 5.89
CA PRO A 83 -13.71 5.07 5.80
C PRO A 83 -12.60 6.07 5.46
N VAL A 84 -11.50 6.00 6.21
CA VAL A 84 -10.28 6.77 5.94
C VAL A 84 -9.30 5.86 5.21
N ILE A 85 -8.74 6.34 4.11
CA ILE A 85 -7.75 5.63 3.30
C ILE A 85 -6.41 6.32 3.50
N SER A 86 -5.44 5.60 4.07
CA SER A 86 -4.07 6.08 4.22
C SER A 86 -3.35 6.03 2.87
N THR A 87 -2.96 7.20 2.37
CA THR A 87 -2.27 7.29 1.08
C THR A 87 -0.76 7.20 1.29
N ALA A 88 -0.11 6.34 0.52
CA ALA A 88 1.34 6.23 0.47
C ALA A 88 1.81 6.27 -0.98
N ILE A 89 2.99 6.86 -1.21
CA ILE A 89 3.64 6.86 -2.53
C ILE A 89 4.54 5.63 -2.68
N LEU A 90 4.79 5.28 -3.94
CA LEU A 90 5.86 4.41 -4.40
C LEU A 90 6.61 5.16 -5.48
N VAL A 91 7.93 5.19 -5.45
CA VAL A 91 8.68 5.88 -6.49
C VAL A 91 9.77 5.01 -7.12
N LEU A 92 9.70 4.87 -8.43
CA LEU A 92 10.70 4.26 -9.28
C LEU A 92 11.70 5.33 -9.71
N VAL A 93 12.87 5.37 -9.09
CA VAL A 93 13.93 6.35 -9.39
C VAL A 93 14.91 5.76 -10.39
N ARG A 94 15.01 6.40 -11.55
CA ARG A 94 15.91 5.98 -12.64
C ARG A 94 17.20 6.81 -12.63
N LYS A 95 18.31 6.14 -12.84
CA LYS A 95 19.61 6.76 -13.12
C LYS A 95 20.25 6.05 -14.30
N GLU A 96 20.28 6.71 -15.47
CA GLU A 96 20.74 6.09 -16.72
C GLU A 96 20.03 4.75 -16.97
N ASP A 97 20.79 3.65 -17.10
CA ASP A 97 20.26 2.30 -17.32
C ASP A 97 20.01 1.54 -16.00
N SER A 98 19.97 2.23 -14.87
CA SER A 98 19.80 1.62 -13.57
C SER A 98 18.56 2.16 -12.82
N LEU A 99 18.11 1.38 -11.86
CA LEU A 99 16.95 1.59 -11.00
C LEU A 99 17.36 1.52 -9.55
N LEU A 100 16.97 2.51 -8.74
CA LEU A 100 17.14 2.47 -7.29
C LEU A 100 16.21 1.41 -6.68
N LEU A 101 16.80 0.47 -5.96
CA LEU A 101 16.06 -0.49 -5.14
C LEU A 101 16.60 -0.48 -3.72
N VAL A 102 15.69 -0.58 -2.75
CA VAL A 102 15.98 -0.51 -1.32
C VAL A 102 15.42 -1.72 -0.59
N HIS A 103 16.03 -2.10 0.53
CA HIS A 103 15.51 -3.12 1.43
C HIS A 103 15.13 -2.48 2.76
N ALA A 104 13.82 -2.43 3.05
CA ALA A 104 13.34 -1.90 4.30
C ALA A 104 13.51 -2.93 5.45
N ARG A 105 13.91 -2.45 6.63
CA ARG A 105 14.16 -3.32 7.80
C ARG A 105 12.95 -4.11 8.26
N ASN A 106 11.74 -3.63 7.98
CA ASN A 106 10.49 -4.30 8.32
C ASN A 106 10.06 -5.37 7.29
N PHE A 107 10.79 -5.53 6.19
CA PHE A 107 10.48 -6.55 5.20
C PHE A 107 10.77 -7.95 5.75
N LYS A 108 9.79 -8.85 5.56
CA LYS A 108 9.97 -10.27 5.83
C LYS A 108 10.52 -10.94 4.57
N GLY A 109 11.81 -11.22 4.55
CA GLY A 109 12.50 -11.80 3.38
C GLY A 109 13.66 -10.92 2.91
N THR A 110 14.23 -11.27 1.76
CA THR A 110 15.46 -10.69 1.20
C THR A 110 15.22 -9.79 -0.02
N PHE A 111 13.95 -9.60 -0.40
CA PHE A 111 13.61 -8.82 -1.59
C PHE A 111 13.85 -7.31 -1.40
N ASN A 112 14.30 -6.67 -2.46
CA ASN A 112 14.38 -5.22 -2.55
C ASN A 112 13.15 -4.65 -3.28
N SER A 113 12.76 -3.44 -2.91
CA SER A 113 11.58 -2.76 -3.46
C SER A 113 11.90 -1.31 -3.82
N LEU A 114 10.88 -0.59 -4.26
CA LEU A 114 10.95 0.84 -4.48
C LEU A 114 10.86 1.58 -3.14
N VAL A 115 11.37 2.81 -3.08
CA VAL A 115 11.14 3.75 -1.97
C VAL A 115 9.63 4.00 -1.82
N ALA A 116 9.15 4.05 -0.60
CA ALA A 116 7.73 4.20 -0.30
C ALA A 116 7.50 4.88 1.04
N GLY A 117 6.63 5.86 1.09
CA GLY A 117 6.29 6.53 2.33
C GLY A 117 4.88 7.11 2.34
N PHE A 118 4.43 7.50 3.51
CA PHE A 118 3.09 8.05 3.69
C PHE A 118 3.03 9.54 3.36
N LEU A 119 1.92 9.93 2.72
CA LEU A 119 1.58 11.33 2.50
C LEU A 119 1.34 12.01 3.85
N GLU A 120 1.99 13.14 4.08
CA GLU A 120 1.81 13.97 5.26
C GLU A 120 0.76 15.08 5.06
N THR A 121 0.30 15.65 6.17
CA THR A 121 -0.69 16.73 6.12
C THR A 121 -0.11 17.98 5.46
N GLY A 122 -0.75 18.43 4.38
CA GLY A 122 -0.36 19.65 3.67
C GLY A 122 0.59 19.44 2.50
N GLU A 123 1.02 18.20 2.24
CA GLU A 123 1.82 17.85 1.06
C GLU A 123 0.97 17.56 -0.18
N THR A 124 1.54 17.85 -1.34
CA THR A 124 1.16 17.21 -2.60
C THR A 124 1.85 15.84 -2.71
N LEU A 125 1.34 14.96 -3.60
CA LEU A 125 1.97 13.66 -3.81
C LEU A 125 3.39 13.77 -4.37
N GLU A 126 3.66 14.78 -5.19
CA GLU A 126 4.98 15.05 -5.77
C GLU A 126 5.97 15.55 -4.70
N GLU A 127 5.53 16.38 -3.75
CA GLU A 127 6.32 16.79 -2.60
C GLU A 127 6.64 15.61 -1.70
N CYS A 128 5.69 14.75 -1.43
CA CYS A 128 5.89 13.51 -0.68
C CYS A 128 6.94 12.60 -1.37
N VAL A 129 6.88 12.43 -2.69
CA VAL A 129 7.91 11.68 -3.45
C VAL A 129 9.29 12.27 -3.24
N ALA A 130 9.43 13.59 -3.37
CA ALA A 130 10.72 14.23 -3.22
C ALA A 130 11.26 14.13 -1.79
N ARG A 131 10.42 14.32 -0.79
CA ARG A 131 10.76 14.20 0.64
C ARG A 131 11.18 12.79 1.01
N GLU A 132 10.37 11.78 0.70
CA GLU A 132 10.66 10.37 1.06
C GLU A 132 11.95 9.87 0.41
N VAL A 133 12.19 10.18 -0.86
CA VAL A 133 13.47 9.83 -1.50
C VAL A 133 14.63 10.51 -0.81
N LYS A 134 14.48 11.79 -0.44
CA LYS A 134 15.53 12.56 0.23
C LYS A 134 15.80 12.03 1.63
N GLU A 135 14.77 11.76 2.42
CA GLU A 135 14.87 11.29 3.80
C GLU A 135 15.45 9.86 3.86
N GLU A 136 14.88 8.93 3.10
CA GLU A 136 15.30 7.54 3.15
C GLU A 136 16.65 7.27 2.50
N THR A 137 17.02 8.05 1.44
CA THR A 137 18.18 7.70 0.61
C THR A 137 19.20 8.82 0.42
N GLY A 138 18.93 10.07 0.84
CA GLY A 138 19.79 11.21 0.61
C GLY A 138 19.78 11.77 -0.82
N LEU A 139 19.05 11.15 -1.74
CA LEU A 139 19.02 11.50 -3.15
C LEU A 139 18.04 12.63 -3.45
N ASP A 140 18.34 13.39 -4.51
CA ASP A 140 17.42 14.35 -5.11
C ASP A 140 16.83 13.77 -6.40
N VAL A 141 15.55 14.06 -6.67
CA VAL A 141 14.83 13.60 -7.84
C VAL A 141 14.20 14.74 -8.64
N LYS A 142 13.95 14.48 -9.91
CA LYS A 142 13.29 15.39 -10.85
C LYS A 142 12.37 14.64 -11.79
N ASN A 143 11.59 15.37 -12.62
CA ASN A 143 10.68 14.78 -13.62
C ASN A 143 9.71 13.75 -13.00
N ILE A 144 9.17 14.06 -11.82
CA ILE A 144 8.21 13.21 -11.09
C ILE A 144 6.93 13.09 -11.93
N ARG A 145 6.51 11.85 -12.23
CA ARG A 145 5.35 11.56 -13.08
C ARG A 145 4.54 10.41 -12.51
N TYR A 146 3.22 10.58 -12.45
CA TYR A 146 2.29 9.53 -12.06
C TYR A 146 2.40 8.30 -12.98
N PHE A 147 2.43 7.13 -12.38
CA PHE A 147 2.44 5.83 -13.07
C PHE A 147 1.10 5.10 -12.97
N GLY A 148 0.56 5.01 -11.77
CA GLY A 148 -0.67 4.27 -11.48
C GLY A 148 -0.92 4.17 -9.99
N SER A 149 -2.04 3.56 -9.61
CA SER A 149 -2.37 3.35 -8.19
C SER A 149 -2.93 1.96 -7.95
N GLN A 150 -2.90 1.53 -6.68
CA GLN A 150 -3.40 0.24 -6.24
C GLN A 150 -3.98 0.35 -4.84
N PRO A 151 -5.25 -0.09 -4.60
CA PRO A 151 -5.75 -0.31 -3.26
C PRO A 151 -4.83 -1.25 -2.48
N TRP A 152 -4.55 -0.88 -1.23
CA TRP A 152 -3.63 -1.63 -0.37
C TRP A 152 -4.30 -1.95 0.96
N PRO A 153 -5.15 -3.00 1.02
CA PRO A 153 -6.02 -3.31 2.15
C PRO A 153 -5.25 -3.91 3.35
N TYR A 154 -4.20 -3.21 3.81
CA TYR A 154 -3.34 -3.66 4.91
C TYR A 154 -2.99 -2.50 5.87
N PRO A 155 -3.94 -2.09 6.75
CA PRO A 155 -5.34 -2.50 6.79
C PRO A 155 -6.28 -1.70 5.87
N SER A 156 -5.95 -0.45 5.49
CA SER A 156 -6.76 0.45 4.65
C SER A 156 -5.85 1.51 4.03
N GLY A 157 -5.41 1.26 2.82
CA GLY A 157 -4.46 2.13 2.15
C GLY A 157 -4.66 2.23 0.64
N LEU A 158 -4.03 3.26 0.07
CA LEU A 158 -3.86 3.46 -1.36
C LEU A 158 -2.38 3.69 -1.66
N MET A 159 -1.80 2.82 -2.47
CA MET A 159 -0.46 3.04 -3.03
C MET A 159 -0.58 3.84 -4.32
N VAL A 160 0.19 4.93 -4.43
CA VAL A 160 0.23 5.80 -5.61
C VAL A 160 1.66 5.77 -6.17
N GLY A 161 1.82 5.17 -7.35
CA GLY A 161 3.12 4.96 -7.99
C GLY A 161 3.55 6.14 -8.85
N PHE A 162 4.82 6.54 -8.71
CA PHE A 162 5.48 7.58 -9.49
C PHE A 162 6.77 7.07 -10.11
N ILE A 163 7.12 7.65 -11.26
CA ILE A 163 8.45 7.53 -11.86
C ILE A 163 9.16 8.86 -11.68
N ALA A 164 10.41 8.82 -11.28
CA ALA A 164 11.27 9.99 -11.18
C ALA A 164 12.65 9.71 -11.74
N ASP A 165 13.37 10.74 -12.13
CA ASP A 165 14.76 10.67 -12.57
C ASP A 165 15.67 11.17 -11.45
N TYR A 166 16.80 10.50 -11.23
CA TYR A 166 17.86 10.96 -10.34
C TYR A 166 18.32 12.36 -10.75
N ALA A 167 18.44 13.26 -9.78
CA ALA A 167 18.88 14.63 -10.00
C ALA A 167 20.23 14.95 -9.36
N GLY A 168 20.59 14.24 -8.29
CA GLY A 168 21.84 14.46 -7.54
C GLY A 168 21.86 13.78 -6.19
N GLY A 169 22.95 13.98 -5.45
CA GLY A 169 23.16 13.41 -4.13
C GLY A 169 23.86 12.04 -4.15
N ASP A 170 24.37 11.65 -3.01
CA ASP A 170 24.94 10.33 -2.75
C ASP A 170 24.00 9.52 -1.88
N ILE A 171 24.06 8.20 -1.98
CA ILE A 171 23.21 7.32 -1.17
C ILE A 171 23.67 7.40 0.29
N HIS A 172 22.80 7.95 1.12
CA HIS A 172 22.87 7.96 2.57
C HIS A 172 21.57 7.42 3.12
N LEU A 173 21.57 6.14 3.49
CA LEU A 173 20.37 5.47 3.96
C LEU A 173 19.99 5.93 5.37
N GLN A 174 18.70 6.10 5.59
CA GLN A 174 18.15 6.30 6.94
C GLN A 174 18.20 4.97 7.70
N ASP A 175 19.11 4.88 8.67
CA ASP A 175 19.45 3.63 9.36
C ASP A 175 18.26 2.94 10.07
N ASP A 176 17.25 3.70 10.48
CA ASP A 176 16.09 3.15 11.18
C ASP A 176 15.10 2.47 10.21
N GLU A 177 15.06 2.86 8.95
CA GLU A 177 14.08 2.39 7.97
C GLU A 177 14.67 1.44 6.94
N LEU A 178 15.83 1.76 6.39
CA LEU A 178 16.48 0.99 5.35
C LEU A 178 17.72 0.26 5.86
N SER A 179 17.92 -0.98 5.40
CA SER A 179 19.11 -1.76 5.68
C SER A 179 20.08 -1.81 4.49
N SER A 180 19.58 -1.59 3.29
CA SER A 180 20.40 -1.47 2.08
C SER A 180 19.64 -0.71 0.99
N GLY A 181 20.41 -0.11 0.07
CA GLY A 181 19.88 0.57 -1.10
C GLY A 181 20.98 0.78 -2.12
N ASN A 182 20.69 0.54 -3.39
CA ASN A 182 21.65 0.76 -4.47
C ASN A 182 20.91 0.94 -5.81
N PHE A 183 21.66 1.42 -6.81
CA PHE A 183 21.23 1.40 -8.19
C PHE A 183 21.59 0.07 -8.84
N TYR A 184 20.62 -0.59 -9.46
CA TYR A 184 20.77 -1.89 -10.10
C TYR A 184 20.45 -1.80 -11.60
N THR A 185 21.30 -2.40 -12.41
CA THR A 185 21.04 -2.58 -13.85
C THR A 185 20.10 -3.77 -14.08
N ARG A 186 19.50 -3.85 -15.27
CA ARG A 186 18.56 -4.94 -15.62
C ARG A 186 19.15 -6.33 -15.47
N ASP A 187 20.45 -6.48 -15.76
CA ASP A 187 21.16 -7.76 -15.73
C ASP A 187 21.58 -8.20 -14.31
N HIS A 188 21.47 -7.30 -13.33
CA HIS A 188 21.96 -7.54 -11.97
C HIS A 188 20.92 -7.15 -10.91
N LEU A 189 19.66 -7.45 -11.18
CA LEU A 189 18.58 -7.18 -10.21
C LEU A 189 18.64 -8.13 -9.04
N PRO A 190 18.41 -7.65 -7.80
CA PRO A 190 18.26 -8.50 -6.62
C PRO A 190 16.92 -9.25 -6.65
N GLU A 191 16.62 -9.98 -5.59
CA GLU A 191 15.27 -10.52 -5.39
C GLU A 191 14.25 -9.38 -5.35
N LEU A 192 13.15 -9.54 -6.09
CA LEU A 192 12.12 -8.51 -6.30
C LEU A 192 10.84 -8.84 -5.52
N PRO A 193 9.98 -7.84 -5.27
CA PRO A 193 8.69 -8.06 -4.62
C PRO A 193 7.80 -9.03 -5.42
N ARG A 194 6.83 -9.64 -4.74
CA ARG A 194 5.84 -10.51 -5.39
C ARG A 194 5.01 -9.75 -6.44
N LYS A 195 4.55 -10.45 -7.47
CA LYS A 195 3.75 -9.90 -8.58
C LYS A 195 2.41 -9.25 -8.17
N LEU A 196 1.99 -9.47 -6.94
CA LEU A 196 0.84 -8.83 -6.30
C LEU A 196 0.94 -7.30 -6.29
N SER A 197 2.13 -6.74 -6.03
CA SER A 197 2.32 -5.33 -5.65
C SER A 197 2.47 -4.39 -6.83
N LEU A 198 2.04 -3.14 -6.66
CA LEU A 198 2.29 -2.04 -7.60
C LEU A 198 3.79 -1.84 -7.82
N ALA A 199 4.63 -1.96 -6.77
CA ALA A 199 6.08 -1.88 -6.88
C ALA A 199 6.61 -2.88 -7.93
N ARG A 200 6.17 -4.14 -7.87
CA ARG A 200 6.59 -5.13 -8.86
C ARG A 200 6.10 -4.81 -10.26
N LYS A 201 4.89 -4.32 -10.44
CA LYS A 201 4.37 -3.90 -11.75
C LYS A 201 5.21 -2.77 -12.36
N MET A 202 5.63 -1.81 -11.52
CA MET A 202 6.49 -0.70 -11.96
C MET A 202 7.89 -1.18 -12.35
N ILE A 203 8.47 -2.10 -11.57
CA ILE A 203 9.78 -2.70 -11.87
C ILE A 203 9.70 -3.52 -13.18
N ASP A 204 8.70 -4.39 -13.33
CA ASP A 204 8.50 -5.19 -14.54
C ASP A 204 8.28 -4.29 -15.77
N TRP A 205 7.54 -3.18 -15.63
CA TRP A 205 7.38 -2.19 -16.69
C TRP A 205 8.74 -1.57 -17.09
N TRP A 206 9.58 -1.20 -16.12
CA TRP A 206 10.91 -0.65 -16.41
C TRP A 206 11.83 -1.67 -17.08
N ILE A 207 11.79 -2.94 -16.66
CA ILE A 207 12.55 -4.02 -17.29
C ILE A 207 12.15 -4.19 -18.76
N ALA A 208 10.87 -4.05 -19.08
CA ALA A 208 10.33 -4.23 -20.43
C ALA A 208 10.60 -3.05 -21.38
N GLN A 209 11.07 -1.90 -20.88
CA GLN A 209 11.48 -0.77 -21.72
C GLN A 209 12.90 -1.01 -22.25
N GLN A 210 13.00 -1.27 -23.53
CA GLN A 210 14.28 -1.34 -24.28
C GLN A 210 14.64 0.01 -24.85
#